data_90c3f985361aba1205563d05f42f7a40
#
_entry.id   90c3f985361aba1205563d05f42f7a40
#
_cell.length_a   1.000
_cell.length_b   1.000
_cell.length_c   1.000
_cell.angle_alpha   90.00
_cell.angle_beta   90.00
_cell.angle_gamma   90.00
#
_symmetry.space_group_name_H-M   'P 1'
#
loop_
_entity.id
_entity.type
_entity.pdbx_description
1 polymer ?
#
loop_
_entity_poly.entity_id
_entity_poly.type
_entity_poly.pdbx_seq_one_letter_code
_entity_poly.pdbx_strand_id
1 'polypeptide(L)'
;MDNCKETIRSFLSQHARDTGFRDDDDLFGKGYLNSLFAMELVLFVERQFGLTVDNADLDPDNFRSVGAIAGFVERKTRRAESV
;
A
#
# COMPACT_ATOMS: atom_id res chain seq x y z
N MET A 1 5.90 -9.19 -11.99
CA MET A 1 6.08 -8.25 -11.59
C MET A 1 5.96 -7.96 -10.21
N ASP A 2 6.91 -8.21 -9.51
CA ASP A 2 6.90 -8.13 -8.13
C ASP A 2 7.47 -6.88 -7.60
N ASN A 3 7.66 -5.91 -8.47
CA ASN A 3 8.17 -4.61 -8.07
C ASN A 3 7.20 -3.85 -7.20
N CYS A 4 5.92 -4.22 -7.23
CA CYS A 4 4.93 -3.59 -6.38
C CYS A 4 5.29 -3.71 -4.90
N LYS A 5 5.55 -4.92 -4.46
CA LYS A 5 5.88 -5.15 -3.06
C LYS A 5 7.17 -4.44 -2.67
N GLU A 6 8.17 -4.50 -3.52
CA GLU A 6 9.43 -3.85 -3.24
C GLU A 6 9.28 -2.33 -3.18
N THR A 7 8.52 -1.76 -4.08
CA THR A 7 8.28 -0.33 -4.10
C THR A 7 7.54 0.11 -2.85
N ILE A 8 6.53 -0.64 -2.46
CA ILE A 8 5.75 -0.32 -1.26
C ILE A 8 6.63 -0.46 -0.02
N ARG A 9 7.39 -1.54 0.06
CA ARG A 9 8.27 -1.78 1.20
C ARG A 9 9.33 -0.69 1.32
N SER A 10 9.87 -0.24 0.21
CA SER A 10 10.84 0.85 0.20
C SER A 10 10.25 2.13 0.78
N PHE A 11 9.04 2.47 0.35
CA PHE A 11 8.38 3.66 0.85
C PHE A 11 8.14 3.56 2.36
N LEU A 12 7.65 2.42 2.81
CA LEU A 12 7.38 2.21 4.23
C LEU A 12 8.66 2.26 5.05
N SER A 13 9.74 1.69 4.53
CA SER A 13 11.02 1.69 5.23
C SER A 13 11.58 3.09 5.42
N GLN A 14 11.38 3.95 4.45
CA GLN A 14 11.86 5.32 4.54
C GLN A 14 11.15 6.10 5.65
N HIS A 15 9.90 5.76 5.93
CA HIS A 15 9.11 6.51 6.89
C HIS A 15 9.05 5.84 8.26
N ALA A 16 9.12 4.53 8.30
CA ALA A 16 8.92 3.80 9.54
C ALA A 16 10.21 3.54 10.31
N ARG A 17 11.36 3.72 9.70
CA ARG A 17 12.67 3.46 10.32
C ARG A 17 12.89 2.01 10.72
N ASP A 18 11.93 1.16 10.48
CA ASP A 18 12.02 -0.25 10.83
C ASP A 18 11.73 -1.04 9.59
N THR A 19 12.65 -1.92 9.21
CA THR A 19 12.50 -2.72 8.01
C THR A 19 12.23 -4.18 8.33
N GLY A 20 11.98 -4.48 9.60
CA GLY A 20 11.80 -5.86 10.04
C GLY A 20 10.42 -6.44 9.81
N PHE A 21 9.50 -5.67 9.23
CA PHE A 21 8.15 -6.17 9.00
C PHE A 21 8.10 -7.09 7.78
N ARG A 22 7.18 -8.03 7.84
CA ARG A 22 6.99 -8.99 6.76
C ARG A 22 5.84 -8.53 5.86
N ASP A 23 5.70 -9.18 4.70
CA ASP A 23 4.65 -8.83 3.75
C ASP A 23 3.25 -9.03 4.32
N ASP A 24 3.09 -9.95 5.27
CA ASP A 24 1.79 -10.23 5.86
C ASP A 24 1.60 -9.62 7.25
N ASP A 25 2.56 -8.85 7.73
CA ASP A 25 2.44 -8.20 9.04
C ASP A 25 1.37 -7.11 8.99
N ASP A 26 0.62 -7.01 10.09
CA ASP A 26 -0.40 -5.96 10.23
C ASP A 26 0.29 -4.65 10.59
N LEU A 27 0.41 -3.78 9.61
CA LEU A 27 1.13 -2.53 9.78
C LEU A 27 0.46 -1.60 10.78
N PHE A 28 -0.87 -1.62 10.83
CA PHE A 28 -1.60 -0.82 11.82
C PHE A 28 -1.40 -1.39 13.22
N GLY A 29 -1.50 -2.69 13.35
CA GLY A 29 -1.35 -3.34 14.64
C GLY A 29 0.03 -3.20 15.24
N LYS A 30 1.05 -3.13 14.37
CA LYS A 30 2.42 -2.98 14.83
C LYS A 30 2.83 -1.52 14.98
N GLY A 31 1.95 -0.59 14.66
CA GLY A 31 2.24 0.81 14.81
C GLY A 31 3.04 1.45 13.69
N TYR A 32 3.23 0.74 12.58
CA TYR A 32 3.94 1.31 11.44
C TYR A 32 3.07 2.28 10.65
N LEU A 33 1.76 2.14 10.74
CA LEU A 33 0.83 3.03 10.06
C LEU A 33 -0.09 3.69 11.06
N ASN A 34 -0.35 4.96 10.85
CA ASN A 34 -1.38 5.70 11.56
C ASN A 34 -2.20 6.46 10.52
N SER A 35 -3.19 7.22 10.95
CA SER A 35 -4.10 7.89 10.02
C SER A 35 -3.37 8.82 9.06
N LEU A 36 -2.44 9.59 9.57
CA LEU A 36 -1.70 10.54 8.73
C LEU A 36 -0.83 9.80 7.72
N PHE A 37 -0.07 8.82 8.19
CA PHE A 37 0.83 8.10 7.30
C PHE A 37 0.05 7.27 6.28
N ALA A 38 -1.12 6.76 6.68
CA ALA A 38 -1.96 6.03 5.74
C ALA A 38 -2.40 6.91 4.58
N MET A 39 -2.69 8.19 4.86
CA MET A 39 -3.04 9.12 3.79
C MET A 39 -1.87 9.36 2.85
N GLU A 40 -0.67 9.49 3.41
CA GLU A 40 0.53 9.65 2.58
C GLU A 40 0.77 8.41 1.73
N LEU A 41 0.53 7.24 2.29
CA LEU A 41 0.66 6.00 1.56
C LEU A 41 -0.31 5.93 0.39
N VAL A 42 -1.54 6.37 0.60
CA VAL A 42 -2.55 6.40 -0.46
C VAL A 42 -2.08 7.30 -1.60
N LEU A 43 -1.59 8.49 -1.27
CA LEU A 43 -1.09 9.41 -2.29
C LEU A 43 0.11 8.84 -3.02
N PHE A 44 0.99 8.18 -2.31
CA PHE A 44 2.15 7.53 -2.91
C PHE A 44 1.71 6.47 -3.91
N VAL A 45 0.76 5.64 -3.51
CA VAL A 45 0.26 4.56 -4.37
C VAL A 45 -0.36 5.13 -5.65
N GLU A 46 -1.16 6.19 -5.50
CA GLU A 46 -1.79 6.82 -6.67
C GLU A 46 -0.76 7.35 -7.65
N ARG A 47 0.27 8.03 -7.14
CA ARG A 47 1.29 8.58 -8.00
C ARG A 47 2.19 7.54 -8.59
N GLN A 48 2.62 6.59 -7.77
CA GLN A 48 3.63 5.62 -8.18
C GLN A 48 3.08 4.64 -9.21
N PHE A 49 1.82 4.26 -9.07
CA PHE A 49 1.23 3.23 -9.93
C PHE A 49 0.20 3.78 -10.92
N GLY A 50 -0.02 5.08 -10.89
CA GLY A 50 -0.92 5.73 -11.84
C GLY A 50 -2.37 5.29 -11.72
N LEU A 51 -2.86 5.16 -10.51
CA LEU A 51 -4.25 4.76 -10.28
C LEU A 51 -4.96 5.76 -9.39
N THR A 52 -6.27 5.61 -9.27
CA THR A 52 -7.08 6.47 -8.41
C THR A 52 -7.70 5.63 -7.29
N VAL A 53 -7.56 6.10 -6.07
CA VAL A 53 -8.13 5.43 -4.91
C VAL A 53 -9.46 6.11 -4.57
N ASP A 54 -10.55 5.36 -4.69
CA ASP A 54 -11.88 5.87 -4.41
C ASP A 54 -12.20 5.73 -2.94
N ASN A 55 -13.28 6.38 -2.49
CA ASN A 55 -13.70 6.27 -1.11
C ASN A 55 -13.97 4.82 -0.70
N ALA A 56 -14.54 4.04 -1.59
CA ALA A 56 -14.80 2.64 -1.30
C ALA A 56 -13.52 1.83 -1.13
N ASP A 57 -12.43 2.30 -1.70
CA ASP A 57 -11.14 1.64 -1.60
C ASP A 57 -10.40 1.94 -0.30
N LEU A 58 -10.86 2.94 0.44
CA LEU A 58 -10.23 3.37 1.68
C LEU A 58 -10.63 2.47 2.85
N ASP A 59 -10.42 1.19 2.66
CA ASP A 59 -10.72 0.18 3.65
C ASP A 59 -9.40 -0.21 4.32
N PRO A 60 -9.32 -0.22 5.65
CA PRO A 60 -8.09 -0.61 6.31
C PRO A 60 -7.56 -1.96 5.84
N ASP A 61 -8.45 -2.87 5.46
CA ASP A 61 -8.03 -4.18 4.98
C ASP A 61 -7.21 -4.10 3.70
N ASN A 62 -7.38 -3.05 2.90
CA ASN A 62 -6.60 -2.87 1.68
C ASN A 62 -5.18 -2.41 1.96
N PHE A 63 -4.93 -1.85 3.12
CA PHE A 63 -3.65 -1.23 3.43
C PHE A 63 -3.00 -1.79 4.70
N ARG A 64 -3.50 -2.90 5.19
CA ARG A 64 -3.03 -3.43 6.47
C ARG A 64 -1.68 -4.10 6.40
N SER A 65 -1.25 -4.51 5.22
CA SER A 65 0.04 -5.18 5.06
C SER A 65 0.60 -4.87 3.67
N VAL A 66 1.88 -5.14 3.49
CA VAL A 66 2.51 -4.97 2.18
C VAL A 66 1.80 -5.82 1.14
N GLY A 67 1.49 -7.06 1.51
CA GLY A 67 0.78 -7.95 0.60
C GLY A 67 -0.60 -7.45 0.23
N ALA A 68 -1.33 -6.89 1.20
CA ALA A 68 -2.67 -6.36 0.95
C ALA A 68 -2.58 -5.15 0.01
N ILE A 69 -1.62 -4.26 0.25
CA ILE A 69 -1.43 -3.08 -0.60
C ILE A 69 -1.09 -3.50 -2.02
N ALA A 70 -0.17 -4.45 -2.17
CA ALA A 70 0.22 -4.93 -3.49
C ALA A 70 -0.96 -5.58 -4.22
N GLY A 71 -1.77 -6.36 -3.50
CA GLY A 71 -2.95 -6.98 -4.09
C GLY A 71 -3.95 -5.94 -4.53
N PHE A 72 -4.14 -4.90 -3.74
CA PHE A 72 -5.03 -3.80 -4.08
C PHE A 72 -4.55 -3.10 -5.36
N VAL A 73 -3.25 -2.79 -5.42
CA VAL A 73 -2.67 -2.14 -6.60
C VAL A 73 -2.88 -2.99 -7.84
N GLU A 74 -2.65 -4.29 -7.73
CA GLU A 74 -2.84 -5.19 -8.87
C GLU A 74 -4.28 -5.21 -9.35
N ARG A 75 -5.23 -5.24 -8.42
CA ARG A 75 -6.63 -5.24 -8.80
C ARG A 75 -7.02 -3.96 -9.52
N LYS A 76 -6.53 -2.83 -9.02
CA LYS A 76 -6.87 -1.54 -9.64
C LYS A 76 -6.23 -1.39 -11.02
N THR A 77 -4.99 -1.80 -11.17
CA THR A 77 -4.32 -1.67 -12.46
C THR A 77 -4.90 -2.64 -13.48
N ARG A 78 -5.29 -3.83 -13.06
CA ARG A 78 -5.95 -4.77 -13.97
C ARG A 78 -7.27 -4.23 -14.47
N ARG A 79 -8.06 -3.61 -13.60
CA ARG A 79 -9.33 -3.05 -14.00
C ARG A 79 -9.14 -1.95 -15.02
N ALA A 80 -8.10 -1.13 -14.83
CA ALA A 80 -7.81 -0.08 -15.79
C ALA A 80 -7.44 -0.66 -17.14
N GLU A 81 -6.72 -1.76 -17.14
CA GLU A 81 -6.29 -2.40 -18.38
C GLU A 81 -7.43 -3.11 -19.10
N SER A 82 -8.38 -3.62 -18.36
CA SER A 82 -9.45 -4.37 -19.00
C SER A 82 -10.58 -3.51 -19.53
N VAL A 83 -10.51 -2.24 -19.34
CA VAL A 83 -11.48 -1.29 -19.92
C VAL A 83 -11.03 -0.79 -21.29
#